data_b81adce5616f3fd3aff4ea9858c0cd67
#
_entry.id   b81adce5616f3fd3aff4ea9858c0cd67
#
_cell.length_a   1.000
_cell.length_b   1.000
_cell.length_c   1.000
_cell.angle_alpha   90.00
_cell.angle_beta   90.00
_cell.angle_gamma   90.00
#
_symmetry.space_group_name_H-M   'P 1'
#
loop_
_entity.id
_entity.type
_entity.pdbx_description
1 polymer ?
#
loop_
_entity_poly.entity_id
_entity_poly.type
_entity_poly.pdbx_seq_one_letter_code
_entity_poly.pdbx_strand_id
1 'polypeptide(L)'
;EAGAEQAKDDARIMINYVHLDANNTTEDEILAIQREEELGTSGVLVACIEKEKMKEELKKSNISVPMVFIESGAGEEYPVIRADDYQMGKTLGKKVLSEMLPEDGPVIILGERMDRDSMQSRYRGVTDVLKASEEEIEIIDETGKKTEEVMDVVAEVLQSNGKAVTLDKYSTEQTAALWEEYQSHSQRKKTRLQIYGIGNTAATVNDLDNENLAALVYQNEFSMGYEGIMALTEKREADWMNENIHISYNIVTKETLYDEEHARLLFPNS
;
A
#
# COMPACT_ATOMS: atom_id res chain seq x y z
N GLU A 1 -9.43 -4.56 8.63
CA GLU A 1 -10.60 -4.95 9.46
C GLU A 1 -10.44 -6.33 10.08
N ALA A 2 -10.09 -7.42 9.33
CA ALA A 2 -10.05 -8.78 9.89
C ALA A 2 -9.15 -8.92 11.15
N GLY A 3 -7.96 -8.32 11.14
CA GLY A 3 -7.10 -8.31 12.32
C GLY A 3 -7.68 -7.54 13.50
N ALA A 4 -8.38 -6.43 13.23
CA ALA A 4 -9.06 -5.66 14.27
C ALA A 4 -10.24 -6.44 14.90
N GLU A 5 -10.99 -7.20 14.10
CA GLU A 5 -12.05 -8.09 14.61
C GLU A 5 -11.49 -9.19 15.52
N GLN A 6 -10.36 -9.81 15.13
CA GLN A 6 -9.69 -10.78 16.00
C GLN A 6 -9.21 -10.14 17.31
N ALA A 7 -8.59 -8.96 17.24
CA ALA A 7 -8.14 -8.24 18.43
C ALA A 7 -9.32 -7.83 19.34
N LYS A 8 -10.46 -7.45 18.75
CA LYS A 8 -11.72 -7.16 19.47
C LYS A 8 -12.16 -8.36 20.33
N ASP A 9 -12.13 -9.56 19.73
CA ASP A 9 -12.54 -10.78 20.42
C ASP A 9 -11.53 -11.16 21.53
N ASP A 10 -10.24 -11.08 21.25
CA ASP A 10 -9.18 -11.40 22.20
C ASP A 10 -9.15 -10.42 23.40
N ALA A 11 -9.31 -9.14 23.14
CA ALA A 11 -9.33 -8.10 24.16
C ALA A 11 -10.71 -7.88 24.80
N ARG A 12 -11.77 -8.51 24.29
CA ARG A 12 -13.17 -8.37 24.74
C ARG A 12 -13.66 -6.91 24.79
N ILE A 13 -13.40 -6.19 23.74
CA ILE A 13 -13.80 -4.80 23.56
C ILE A 13 -14.89 -4.67 22.49
N MET A 14 -15.43 -3.46 22.33
CA MET A 14 -16.30 -3.10 21.19
C MET A 14 -15.54 -2.18 20.25
N ILE A 15 -15.71 -2.39 18.96
CA ILE A 15 -15.16 -1.52 17.90
C ILE A 15 -16.33 -0.88 17.13
N ASN A 16 -16.22 0.43 16.92
CA ASN A 16 -17.05 1.18 15.99
C ASN A 16 -16.20 1.51 14.75
N TYR A 17 -16.68 1.17 13.55
CA TYR A 17 -16.04 1.48 12.30
C TYR A 17 -16.62 2.74 11.70
N VAL A 18 -15.79 3.75 11.49
CA VAL A 18 -16.17 4.99 10.81
C VAL A 18 -15.49 4.99 9.43
N HIS A 19 -16.30 4.86 8.39
CA HIS A 19 -15.82 4.86 7.01
C HIS A 19 -15.96 6.27 6.43
N LEU A 20 -14.83 6.78 5.94
CA LEU A 20 -14.76 8.00 5.16
C LEU A 20 -14.64 7.63 3.67
N ASP A 21 -15.32 8.35 2.81
CA ASP A 21 -15.25 8.14 1.37
C ASP A 21 -14.09 8.94 0.72
N ALA A 22 -13.88 8.75 -0.57
CA ALA A 22 -12.79 9.39 -1.30
C ALA A 22 -12.87 10.93 -1.38
N ASN A 23 -14.01 11.53 -1.04
CA ASN A 23 -14.19 12.98 -1.05
C ASN A 23 -13.99 13.61 0.32
N ASN A 24 -13.86 12.80 1.37
CA ASN A 24 -13.61 13.30 2.70
C ASN A 24 -12.21 13.91 2.83
N THR A 25 -12.13 14.89 3.68
CA THR A 25 -10.91 15.66 3.97
C THR A 25 -10.35 15.30 5.34
N THR A 26 -9.15 15.78 5.65
CA THR A 26 -8.58 15.66 6.99
C THR A 26 -9.45 16.35 8.04
N GLU A 27 -10.14 17.44 7.69
CA GLU A 27 -11.08 18.09 8.60
C GLU A 27 -12.26 17.19 8.95
N ASP A 28 -12.79 16.43 7.97
CA ASP A 28 -13.84 15.44 8.22
C ASP A 28 -13.34 14.31 9.13
N GLU A 29 -12.10 13.90 8.94
CA GLU A 29 -11.42 12.90 9.79
C GLU A 29 -11.30 13.39 11.25
N ILE A 30 -10.88 14.64 11.45
CA ILE A 30 -10.81 15.27 12.78
C ILE A 30 -12.21 15.36 13.43
N LEU A 31 -13.22 15.76 12.68
CA LEU A 31 -14.61 15.81 13.19
C LEU A 31 -15.12 14.42 13.59
N ALA A 32 -14.76 13.39 12.84
CA ALA A 32 -15.09 12.00 13.18
C ALA A 32 -14.42 11.57 14.50
N ILE A 33 -13.14 11.88 14.68
CA ILE A 33 -12.40 11.57 15.92
C ILE A 33 -13.01 12.32 17.12
N GLN A 34 -13.33 13.60 16.98
CA GLN A 34 -13.96 14.40 18.03
C GLN A 34 -15.32 13.81 18.43
N ARG A 35 -16.13 13.38 17.45
CA ARG A 35 -17.41 12.75 17.71
C ARG A 35 -17.26 11.45 18.49
N GLU A 36 -16.29 10.60 18.12
CA GLU A 36 -16.04 9.36 18.85
C GLU A 36 -15.56 9.65 20.29
N GLU A 37 -14.73 10.66 20.49
CA GLU A 37 -14.33 11.10 21.84
C GLU A 37 -15.53 11.56 22.67
N GLU A 38 -16.44 12.37 22.10
CA GLU A 38 -17.68 12.79 22.76
C GLU A 38 -18.61 11.61 23.12
N LEU A 39 -18.58 10.54 22.34
CA LEU A 39 -19.32 9.30 22.61
C LEU A 39 -18.67 8.42 23.69
N GLY A 40 -17.49 8.81 24.17
CA GLY A 40 -16.76 8.11 25.23
C GLY A 40 -15.86 6.96 24.75
N THR A 41 -15.46 6.99 23.48
CA THR A 41 -14.50 6.04 22.91
C THR A 41 -13.18 6.14 23.67
N SER A 42 -12.60 4.99 24.03
CA SER A 42 -11.38 4.90 24.86
C SER A 42 -10.08 4.98 24.07
N GLY A 43 -10.14 4.87 22.74
CA GLY A 43 -8.98 4.95 21.85
C GLY A 43 -9.40 4.87 20.39
N VAL A 44 -8.65 5.48 19.48
CA VAL A 44 -8.96 5.55 18.05
C VAL A 44 -7.80 5.04 17.21
N LEU A 45 -8.08 4.11 16.31
CA LEU A 45 -7.14 3.64 15.28
C LEU A 45 -7.42 4.39 13.97
N VAL A 46 -6.45 5.14 13.48
CA VAL A 46 -6.62 6.10 12.37
C VAL A 46 -5.81 5.68 11.15
N ALA A 47 -6.47 5.59 10.00
CA ALA A 47 -5.82 5.50 8.68
C ALA A 47 -5.77 6.91 8.06
N CYS A 48 -4.74 7.67 8.37
CA CYS A 48 -4.63 9.09 8.08
C CYS A 48 -4.72 9.43 6.58
N ILE A 49 -5.54 10.40 6.23
CA ILE A 49 -5.72 10.87 4.84
C ILE A 49 -4.48 11.66 4.38
N GLU A 50 -4.10 12.70 5.12
CA GLU A 50 -2.96 13.58 4.82
C GLU A 50 -2.13 13.85 6.08
N LYS A 51 -0.90 13.35 6.11
CA LYS A 51 -0.02 13.38 7.29
C LYS A 51 0.20 14.80 7.84
N GLU A 52 0.68 15.71 7.01
CA GLU A 52 1.07 17.05 7.48
C GLU A 52 -0.16 17.85 7.93
N LYS A 53 -1.26 17.70 7.22
CA LYS A 53 -2.52 18.36 7.56
C LYS A 53 -3.11 17.79 8.85
N MET A 54 -3.10 16.47 9.01
CA MET A 54 -3.53 15.80 10.25
C MET A 54 -2.71 16.31 11.44
N LYS A 55 -1.40 16.41 11.31
CA LYS A 55 -0.50 16.96 12.34
C LYS A 55 -0.85 18.40 12.70
N GLU A 56 -1.16 19.24 11.72
CA GLU A 56 -1.56 20.63 11.96
C GLU A 56 -2.92 20.72 12.65
N GLU A 57 -3.91 19.95 12.20
CA GLU A 57 -5.27 19.98 12.77
C GLU A 57 -5.31 19.39 14.18
N LEU A 58 -4.56 18.33 14.46
CA LEU A 58 -4.43 17.78 15.81
C LEU A 58 -3.86 18.81 16.81
N LYS A 59 -2.88 19.62 16.39
CA LYS A 59 -2.34 20.70 17.25
C LYS A 59 -3.35 21.81 17.57
N LYS A 60 -4.32 22.01 16.69
CA LYS A 60 -5.39 23.02 16.87
C LYS A 60 -6.59 22.45 17.63
N SER A 61 -6.75 21.13 17.59
CA SER A 61 -7.85 20.44 18.26
C SER A 61 -7.55 20.25 19.75
N ASN A 62 -8.60 20.08 20.54
CA ASN A 62 -8.51 19.69 21.95
C ASN A 62 -8.74 18.18 22.15
N ILE A 63 -8.43 17.36 21.13
CA ILE A 63 -8.59 15.91 21.18
C ILE A 63 -7.60 15.34 22.21
N SER A 64 -8.11 14.54 23.12
CA SER A 64 -7.35 13.89 24.19
C SER A 64 -7.44 12.36 24.18
N VAL A 65 -8.33 11.80 23.34
CA VAL A 65 -8.46 10.36 23.19
C VAL A 65 -7.14 9.75 22.67
N PRO A 66 -6.66 8.64 23.24
CA PRO A 66 -5.48 7.94 22.74
C PRO A 66 -5.63 7.55 21.26
N MET A 67 -4.63 7.82 20.45
CA MET A 67 -4.64 7.52 19.01
C MET A 67 -3.43 6.67 18.62
N VAL A 68 -3.68 5.70 17.74
CA VAL A 68 -2.68 4.93 17.02
C VAL A 68 -2.94 5.09 15.53
N PHE A 69 -1.91 5.32 14.76
CA PHE A 69 -2.02 5.47 13.31
C PHE A 69 -1.61 4.19 12.59
N ILE A 70 -2.18 3.95 11.41
CA ILE A 70 -1.78 2.86 10.51
C ILE A 70 -1.38 3.42 9.15
N GLU A 71 -0.40 2.79 8.51
CA GLU A 71 0.22 3.19 7.23
C GLU A 71 0.95 4.54 7.30
N SER A 72 0.25 5.62 7.55
CA SER A 72 0.79 6.99 7.64
C SER A 72 0.50 7.58 9.01
N GLY A 73 1.49 8.23 9.62
CA GLY A 73 1.35 8.87 10.94
C GLY A 73 0.97 10.33 10.86
N ALA A 74 0.79 10.96 12.04
CA ALA A 74 0.50 12.38 12.18
C ALA A 74 1.59 13.16 12.94
N GLY A 75 2.79 12.61 13.05
CA GLY A 75 3.93 13.20 13.78
C GLY A 75 4.59 12.16 14.68
N GLU A 76 5.75 12.54 15.25
CA GLU A 76 6.54 11.62 16.10
C GLU A 76 5.88 11.36 17.46
N GLU A 77 4.92 12.18 17.85
CA GLU A 77 4.18 12.08 19.10
C GLU A 77 3.10 10.96 19.09
N TYR A 78 2.83 10.36 17.94
CA TYR A 78 1.84 9.28 17.80
C TYR A 78 2.48 8.01 17.27
N PRO A 79 2.16 6.85 17.88
CA PRO A 79 2.63 5.56 17.37
C PRO A 79 2.02 5.25 16.01
N VAL A 80 2.85 4.68 15.13
CA VAL A 80 2.43 4.27 13.78
C VAL A 80 2.74 2.79 13.57
N ILE A 81 1.76 2.06 13.09
CA ILE A 81 1.91 0.67 12.68
C ILE A 81 1.91 0.62 11.16
N ARG A 82 3.03 0.22 10.58
CA ARG A 82 3.23 0.21 9.13
C ARG A 82 4.29 -0.81 8.70
N ALA A 83 4.29 -1.20 7.45
CA ALA A 83 5.42 -1.87 6.85
C ALA A 83 6.58 -0.87 6.59
N ASP A 84 7.76 -1.39 6.29
CA ASP A 84 8.86 -0.56 5.77
C ASP A 84 8.62 -0.28 4.29
N ASP A 85 7.89 0.78 3.99
CA ASP A 85 7.50 1.19 2.65
C ASP A 85 8.69 1.43 1.72
N TYR A 86 9.81 1.94 2.28
CA TYR A 86 11.03 2.12 1.49
C TYR A 86 11.62 0.78 1.06
N GLN A 87 11.68 -0.19 1.97
CA GLN A 87 12.16 -1.54 1.63
C GLN A 87 11.18 -2.29 0.72
N MET A 88 9.87 -2.08 0.87
CA MET A 88 8.88 -2.60 -0.09
C MET A 88 9.17 -2.08 -1.51
N GLY A 89 9.40 -0.79 -1.66
CA GLY A 89 9.79 -0.19 -2.94
C GLY A 89 11.11 -0.74 -3.46
N LYS A 90 12.12 -0.88 -2.61
CA LYS A 90 13.41 -1.50 -2.99
C LYS A 90 13.25 -2.94 -3.45
N THR A 91 12.41 -3.71 -2.78
CA THR A 91 12.16 -5.11 -3.14
C THR A 91 11.52 -5.19 -4.52
N LEU A 92 10.54 -4.32 -4.79
CA LEU A 92 9.90 -4.23 -6.10
C LEU A 92 10.89 -3.82 -7.20
N GLY A 93 11.68 -2.77 -6.97
CA GLY A 93 12.73 -2.32 -7.89
C GLY A 93 13.77 -3.39 -8.19
N LYS A 94 14.22 -4.15 -7.19
CA LYS A 94 15.14 -5.28 -7.37
C LYS A 94 14.52 -6.40 -8.21
N LYS A 95 13.23 -6.68 -8.00
CA LYS A 95 12.52 -7.69 -8.80
C LYS A 95 12.46 -7.27 -10.26
N VAL A 96 12.13 -6.01 -10.53
CA VAL A 96 12.15 -5.43 -11.89
C VAL A 96 13.52 -5.62 -12.52
N LEU A 97 14.59 -5.17 -11.86
CA LEU A 97 15.96 -5.31 -12.39
C LEU A 97 16.36 -6.75 -12.67
N SER A 98 15.99 -7.68 -11.79
CA SER A 98 16.34 -9.10 -11.95
C SER A 98 15.68 -9.75 -13.18
N GLU A 99 14.67 -9.12 -13.76
CA GLU A 99 13.92 -9.61 -14.92
C GLU A 99 14.05 -8.70 -16.15
N MET A 100 14.85 -7.62 -16.04
CA MET A 100 15.16 -6.79 -17.20
C MET A 100 16.17 -7.46 -18.13
N LEU A 101 15.98 -7.25 -19.43
CA LEU A 101 16.89 -7.65 -20.48
C LEU A 101 17.45 -6.38 -21.15
N PRO A 102 18.63 -6.46 -21.79
CA PRO A 102 19.24 -5.31 -22.46
C PRO A 102 18.38 -4.65 -23.55
N GLU A 103 17.46 -5.40 -24.14
CA GLU A 103 16.52 -4.93 -25.16
C GLU A 103 15.18 -4.42 -24.59
N ASP A 104 14.99 -4.44 -23.28
CA ASP A 104 13.76 -3.94 -22.67
C ASP A 104 13.64 -2.41 -22.81
N GLY A 105 12.41 -1.94 -22.93
CA GLY A 105 12.08 -0.52 -22.99
C GLY A 105 12.11 0.15 -21.59
N PRO A 106 11.55 1.36 -21.49
CA PRO A 106 11.59 2.13 -20.23
C PRO A 106 10.80 1.47 -19.11
N VAL A 107 11.03 1.95 -17.89
CA VAL A 107 10.22 1.62 -16.71
C VAL A 107 9.31 2.81 -16.39
N ILE A 108 8.00 2.60 -16.47
CA ILE A 108 7.00 3.58 -16.01
C ILE A 108 6.63 3.32 -14.57
N ILE A 109 6.56 4.37 -13.74
CA ILE A 109 6.17 4.29 -12.33
C ILE A 109 4.84 5.02 -12.14
N LEU A 110 3.89 4.34 -11.51
CA LEU A 110 2.52 4.79 -11.29
C LEU A 110 2.18 4.76 -9.78
N GLY A 111 1.38 5.73 -9.35
CA GLY A 111 0.88 5.81 -7.98
C GLY A 111 0.16 7.13 -7.78
N GLU A 112 -1.09 7.12 -7.29
CA GLU A 112 -1.94 8.31 -7.30
C GLU A 112 -1.73 9.22 -6.09
N ARG A 113 -1.67 8.64 -4.90
CA ARG A 113 -1.70 9.37 -3.62
C ARG A 113 -0.30 9.71 -3.13
N MET A 114 0.44 10.51 -3.90
CA MET A 114 1.80 10.94 -3.55
C MET A 114 1.87 11.94 -2.39
N ASP A 115 0.74 12.40 -1.88
CA ASP A 115 0.58 13.16 -0.64
C ASP A 115 0.82 12.30 0.63
N ARG A 116 0.81 10.95 0.51
CA ARG A 116 1.10 10.02 1.60
C ARG A 116 2.60 9.71 1.70
N ASP A 117 3.14 9.70 2.92
CA ASP A 117 4.57 9.39 3.15
C ASP A 117 4.93 7.93 2.80
N SER A 118 4.00 6.99 2.93
CA SER A 118 4.16 5.61 2.45
C SER A 118 4.41 5.55 0.95
N MET A 119 3.63 6.28 0.15
CA MET A 119 3.77 6.32 -1.31
C MET A 119 5.09 6.95 -1.74
N GLN A 120 5.49 8.07 -1.12
CA GLN A 120 6.78 8.70 -1.37
C GLN A 120 7.95 7.78 -1.01
N SER A 121 7.83 7.02 0.08
CA SER A 121 8.85 6.06 0.50
C SER A 121 8.97 4.89 -0.47
N ARG A 122 7.85 4.33 -0.95
CA ARG A 122 7.83 3.27 -1.98
C ARG A 122 8.47 3.78 -3.28
N TYR A 123 8.06 4.94 -3.76
CA TYR A 123 8.64 5.58 -4.94
C TYR A 123 10.16 5.73 -4.83
N ARG A 124 10.63 6.30 -3.70
CA ARG A 124 12.06 6.46 -3.45
C ARG A 124 12.79 5.11 -3.43
N GLY A 125 12.22 4.10 -2.78
CA GLY A 125 12.78 2.76 -2.75
C GLY A 125 12.96 2.15 -4.14
N VAL A 126 11.95 2.26 -5.01
CA VAL A 126 12.02 1.82 -6.41
C VAL A 126 13.08 2.60 -7.18
N THR A 127 13.01 3.93 -7.16
CA THR A 127 13.89 4.79 -7.97
C THR A 127 15.34 4.71 -7.55
N ASP A 128 15.65 4.57 -6.25
CA ASP A 128 17.01 4.40 -5.76
C ASP A 128 17.64 3.12 -6.31
N VAL A 129 16.87 2.03 -6.41
CA VAL A 129 17.35 0.77 -6.97
C VAL A 129 17.55 0.89 -8.48
N LEU A 130 16.58 1.44 -9.21
CA LEU A 130 16.69 1.56 -10.67
C LEU A 130 17.83 2.49 -11.09
N LYS A 131 18.02 3.62 -10.40
CA LYS A 131 19.11 4.58 -10.67
C LYS A 131 20.51 4.08 -10.26
N ALA A 132 20.58 3.12 -9.34
CA ALA A 132 21.84 2.51 -8.93
C ALA A 132 22.26 1.34 -9.84
N SER A 133 21.48 0.99 -10.84
CA SER A 133 21.82 -0.01 -11.85
C SER A 133 23.04 0.42 -12.65
N GLU A 134 23.88 -0.55 -13.07
CA GLU A 134 25.00 -0.31 -13.99
C GLU A 134 24.51 0.02 -15.41
N GLU A 135 23.30 -0.41 -15.76
CA GLU A 135 22.64 -0.08 -17.02
C GLU A 135 21.81 1.19 -16.86
N GLU A 136 21.86 2.07 -17.86
CA GLU A 136 21.05 3.29 -17.88
C GLU A 136 19.58 2.92 -18.20
N ILE A 137 18.73 3.03 -17.17
CA ILE A 137 17.30 2.74 -17.28
C ILE A 137 16.54 4.04 -17.46
N GLU A 138 15.81 4.15 -18.55
CA GLU A 138 14.86 5.24 -18.75
C GLU A 138 13.67 5.06 -17.80
N ILE A 139 13.42 6.06 -16.95
CA ILE A 139 12.30 6.06 -16.00
C ILE A 139 11.29 7.11 -16.46
N ILE A 140 10.06 6.67 -16.71
CA ILE A 140 8.92 7.53 -16.98
C ILE A 140 8.12 7.67 -15.68
N ASP A 141 8.10 8.86 -15.12
CA ASP A 141 7.43 9.15 -13.86
C ASP A 141 6.03 9.73 -14.12
N GLU A 142 5.00 8.93 -13.85
CA GLU A 142 3.61 9.31 -13.94
C GLU A 142 2.90 9.29 -12.58
N THR A 143 3.68 9.37 -11.50
CA THR A 143 3.12 9.42 -10.14
C THR A 143 2.37 10.74 -9.87
N GLY A 144 1.35 10.68 -9.01
CA GLY A 144 0.50 11.83 -8.68
C GLY A 144 -0.60 12.12 -9.71
N LYS A 145 -0.64 11.39 -10.82
CA LYS A 145 -1.72 11.42 -11.80
C LYS A 145 -2.67 10.25 -11.56
N LYS A 146 -3.92 10.41 -12.00
CA LYS A 146 -4.85 9.27 -12.02
C LYS A 146 -4.39 8.26 -13.06
N THR A 147 -4.45 6.99 -12.70
CA THR A 147 -4.00 5.89 -13.56
C THR A 147 -4.73 5.91 -14.91
N GLU A 148 -6.04 6.18 -14.90
CA GLU A 148 -6.84 6.25 -16.12
C GLU A 148 -6.39 7.35 -17.09
N GLU A 149 -5.80 8.44 -16.59
CA GLU A 149 -5.37 9.59 -17.42
C GLU A 149 -4.06 9.31 -18.16
N VAL A 150 -3.28 8.32 -17.72
CA VAL A 150 -1.95 8.00 -18.27
C VAL A 150 -1.89 6.66 -19.00
N MET A 151 -3.02 6.03 -19.23
CA MET A 151 -3.10 4.68 -19.79
C MET A 151 -2.52 4.56 -21.20
N ASP A 152 -2.61 5.59 -22.02
CA ASP A 152 -1.98 5.57 -23.35
C ASP A 152 -0.46 5.47 -23.23
N VAL A 153 0.15 6.18 -22.26
CA VAL A 153 1.60 6.11 -22.00
C VAL A 153 1.98 4.73 -21.45
N VAL A 154 1.18 4.17 -20.55
CA VAL A 154 1.37 2.80 -20.04
C VAL A 154 1.35 1.80 -21.18
N ALA A 155 0.36 1.89 -22.07
CA ALA A 155 0.24 1.00 -23.23
C ALA A 155 1.46 1.10 -24.16
N GLU A 156 1.94 2.32 -24.46
CA GLU A 156 3.16 2.52 -25.26
C GLU A 156 4.39 1.87 -24.62
N VAL A 157 4.57 2.06 -23.33
CA VAL A 157 5.69 1.45 -22.56
C VAL A 157 5.62 -0.07 -22.64
N LEU A 158 4.48 -0.67 -22.33
CA LEU A 158 4.34 -2.13 -22.34
C LEU A 158 4.46 -2.74 -23.75
N GLN A 159 4.01 -2.01 -24.77
CA GLN A 159 4.18 -2.43 -26.18
C GLN A 159 5.64 -2.40 -26.63
N SER A 160 6.45 -1.50 -26.09
CA SER A 160 7.89 -1.39 -26.36
C SER A 160 8.75 -2.35 -25.50
N ASN A 161 8.15 -3.37 -24.90
CA ASN A 161 8.77 -4.28 -23.93
C ASN A 161 9.26 -3.58 -22.63
N GLY A 162 8.74 -2.40 -22.34
CA GLY A 162 9.00 -1.73 -21.07
C GLY A 162 8.30 -2.42 -19.89
N LYS A 163 8.48 -1.89 -18.70
CA LYS A 163 7.91 -2.42 -17.48
C LYS A 163 7.07 -1.37 -16.77
N ALA A 164 5.96 -1.78 -16.15
CA ALA A 164 5.15 -0.92 -15.29
C ALA A 164 5.36 -1.29 -13.81
N VAL A 165 5.61 -0.30 -13.00
CA VAL A 165 5.75 -0.41 -11.55
C VAL A 165 4.65 0.41 -10.90
N THR A 166 3.77 -0.25 -10.15
CA THR A 166 2.62 0.37 -9.49
C THR A 166 2.81 0.37 -7.98
N LEU A 167 2.67 1.55 -7.34
CA LEU A 167 3.03 1.76 -5.94
C LEU A 167 1.89 1.50 -4.94
N ASP A 168 0.68 1.23 -5.43
CA ASP A 168 -0.51 0.94 -4.64
C ASP A 168 -1.45 -0.04 -5.35
N LYS A 169 -2.37 -0.61 -4.57
CA LYS A 169 -3.32 -1.62 -5.07
C LYS A 169 -4.24 -1.10 -6.19
N TYR A 170 -4.65 0.17 -6.10
CA TYR A 170 -5.55 0.75 -7.08
C TYR A 170 -4.87 0.91 -8.44
N SER A 171 -3.70 1.53 -8.47
CA SER A 171 -2.88 1.63 -9.70
C SER A 171 -2.52 0.25 -10.25
N THR A 172 -2.30 -0.75 -9.38
CA THR A 172 -2.03 -2.13 -9.80
C THR A 172 -3.22 -2.74 -10.53
N GLU A 173 -4.41 -2.68 -9.93
CA GLU A 173 -5.66 -3.21 -10.52
C GLU A 173 -5.98 -2.54 -11.86
N GLN A 174 -5.92 -1.22 -11.92
CA GLN A 174 -6.20 -0.45 -13.13
C GLN A 174 -5.23 -0.81 -14.26
N THR A 175 -3.95 -0.88 -13.97
CA THR A 175 -2.92 -1.21 -14.96
C THR A 175 -3.07 -2.64 -15.47
N ALA A 176 -3.35 -3.61 -14.59
CA ALA A 176 -3.57 -4.99 -14.98
C ALA A 176 -4.80 -5.14 -15.88
N ALA A 177 -5.95 -4.56 -15.48
CA ALA A 177 -7.20 -4.63 -16.23
C ALA A 177 -7.06 -4.04 -17.65
N LEU A 178 -6.42 -2.91 -17.76
CA LEU A 178 -6.20 -2.25 -19.06
C LEU A 178 -5.24 -3.02 -19.97
N TRP A 179 -4.19 -3.59 -19.39
CA TRP A 179 -3.27 -4.43 -20.15
C TRP A 179 -3.95 -5.73 -20.63
N GLU A 180 -4.81 -6.32 -19.80
CA GLU A 180 -5.62 -7.46 -20.20
C GLU A 180 -6.57 -7.13 -21.36
N GLU A 181 -7.28 -5.99 -21.25
CA GLU A 181 -8.16 -5.50 -22.32
C GLU A 181 -7.37 -5.28 -23.62
N TYR A 182 -6.22 -4.61 -23.54
CA TYR A 182 -5.36 -4.37 -24.69
C TYR A 182 -4.90 -5.68 -25.34
N GLN A 183 -4.48 -6.67 -24.53
CA GLN A 183 -4.04 -7.95 -25.03
C GLN A 183 -5.17 -8.74 -25.69
N SER A 184 -6.40 -8.64 -25.18
CA SER A 184 -7.57 -9.33 -25.73
C SER A 184 -7.90 -8.88 -27.17
N HIS A 185 -7.58 -7.63 -27.49
CA HIS A 185 -7.78 -7.04 -28.83
C HIS A 185 -6.56 -7.20 -29.75
N SER A 186 -5.40 -7.58 -29.20
CA SER A 186 -4.17 -7.75 -29.99
C SER A 186 -3.99 -9.22 -30.40
N GLN A 187 -3.59 -9.46 -31.66
CA GLN A 187 -3.19 -10.80 -32.11
C GLN A 187 -1.81 -11.25 -31.58
N ARG A 188 -1.15 -10.41 -30.76
CA ARG A 188 0.15 -10.70 -30.17
C ARG A 188 -0.03 -11.65 -28.98
N LYS A 189 0.66 -12.78 -29.00
CA LYS A 189 0.74 -13.64 -27.82
C LYS A 189 1.47 -12.93 -26.71
N LYS A 190 0.95 -13.03 -25.48
CA LYS A 190 1.61 -12.63 -24.25
C LYS A 190 2.98 -13.34 -24.18
N THR A 191 4.06 -12.59 -24.29
CA THR A 191 5.41 -13.17 -24.34
C THR A 191 6.16 -13.01 -23.04
N ARG A 192 5.84 -11.99 -22.22
CA ARG A 192 6.50 -11.71 -20.95
C ARG A 192 5.56 -10.97 -20.00
N LEU A 193 5.75 -11.19 -18.71
CA LEU A 193 5.10 -10.43 -17.65
C LEU A 193 5.85 -9.12 -17.44
N GLN A 194 5.14 -8.01 -17.35
CA GLN A 194 5.74 -6.68 -17.39
C GLN A 194 5.24 -5.75 -16.28
N ILE A 195 4.23 -6.17 -15.51
CA ILE A 195 3.62 -5.34 -14.47
C ILE A 195 4.02 -5.87 -13.09
N TYR A 196 4.59 -5.00 -12.28
CA TYR A 196 5.08 -5.26 -10.93
C TYR A 196 4.35 -4.32 -9.97
N GLY A 197 3.61 -4.84 -9.01
CA GLY A 197 2.70 -4.01 -8.23
C GLY A 197 2.78 -4.21 -6.72
N ILE A 198 2.09 -3.31 -6.03
CA ILE A 198 1.81 -3.42 -4.60
C ILE A 198 0.31 -3.64 -4.41
N GLY A 199 -0.06 -4.70 -3.69
CA GLY A 199 -1.45 -5.00 -3.38
C GLY A 199 -1.66 -6.42 -2.86
N ASN A 200 -2.80 -6.63 -2.22
CA ASN A 200 -3.24 -7.92 -1.68
C ASN A 200 -4.77 -8.09 -1.78
N THR A 201 -5.40 -7.34 -2.67
CA THR A 201 -6.85 -7.50 -2.92
C THR A 201 -7.13 -8.79 -3.70
N ALA A 202 -8.36 -9.26 -3.63
CA ALA A 202 -8.77 -10.42 -4.43
C ALA A 202 -8.53 -10.21 -5.93
N ALA A 203 -8.66 -8.94 -6.42
CA ALA A 203 -8.39 -8.60 -7.80
C ALA A 203 -6.90 -8.73 -8.13
N THR A 204 -6.01 -8.09 -7.36
CA THR A 204 -4.55 -8.16 -7.62
C THR A 204 -4.00 -9.58 -7.49
N VAL A 205 -4.51 -10.37 -6.53
CA VAL A 205 -4.14 -11.79 -6.38
C VAL A 205 -4.62 -12.62 -7.56
N ASN A 206 -5.85 -12.40 -8.04
CA ASN A 206 -6.36 -13.04 -9.22
C ASN A 206 -5.58 -12.67 -10.49
N ASP A 207 -5.15 -11.40 -10.62
CA ASP A 207 -4.32 -10.96 -11.73
C ASP A 207 -2.94 -11.60 -11.73
N LEU A 208 -2.35 -11.81 -10.54
CA LEU A 208 -1.12 -12.56 -10.40
C LEU A 208 -1.31 -14.03 -10.79
N ASP A 209 -2.39 -14.65 -10.33
CA ASP A 209 -2.72 -16.06 -10.64
C ASP A 209 -2.99 -16.28 -12.13
N ASN A 210 -3.60 -15.32 -12.81
CA ASN A 210 -3.85 -15.32 -14.25
C ASN A 210 -2.65 -14.83 -15.08
N GLU A 211 -1.50 -14.59 -14.47
CA GLU A 211 -0.30 -14.11 -15.13
C GLU A 211 -0.51 -12.75 -15.85
N ASN A 212 -1.33 -11.85 -15.29
CA ASN A 212 -1.41 -10.45 -15.70
C ASN A 212 -0.33 -9.63 -15.02
N LEU A 213 0.14 -10.06 -13.85
CA LEU A 213 1.22 -9.46 -13.09
C LEU A 213 2.44 -10.39 -13.00
N ALA A 214 3.64 -9.79 -13.00
CA ALA A 214 4.90 -10.51 -12.80
C ALA A 214 5.16 -10.80 -11.31
N ALA A 215 4.87 -9.82 -10.45
CA ALA A 215 5.04 -9.95 -9.01
C ALA A 215 4.14 -8.95 -8.27
N LEU A 216 3.80 -9.31 -7.04
CA LEU A 216 3.17 -8.42 -6.07
C LEU A 216 4.02 -8.31 -4.82
N VAL A 217 4.20 -7.10 -4.32
CA VAL A 217 4.65 -6.85 -2.95
C VAL A 217 3.42 -6.52 -2.11
N TYR A 218 3.27 -7.16 -0.97
CA TYR A 218 2.14 -6.95 -0.07
C TYR A 218 2.57 -6.93 1.39
N GLN A 219 1.85 -6.17 2.20
CA GLN A 219 2.05 -6.07 3.63
C GLN A 219 1.04 -6.93 4.40
N ASN A 220 1.38 -7.29 5.62
CA ASN A 220 0.49 -8.04 6.49
C ASN A 220 -0.58 -7.12 7.10
N GLU A 221 -1.65 -6.84 6.35
CA GLU A 221 -2.75 -5.98 6.80
C GLU A 221 -3.52 -6.57 8.00
N PHE A 222 -3.52 -7.89 8.16
CA PHE A 222 -4.09 -8.52 9.35
C PHE A 222 -3.33 -8.09 10.61
N SER A 223 -1.99 -8.23 10.60
CA SER A 223 -1.15 -7.78 11.72
C SER A 223 -1.28 -6.29 11.97
N MET A 224 -1.42 -5.47 10.93
CA MET A 224 -1.61 -4.02 11.08
C MET A 224 -2.86 -3.69 11.89
N GLY A 225 -3.99 -4.30 11.56
CA GLY A 225 -5.24 -4.10 12.30
C GLY A 225 -5.21 -4.70 13.70
N TYR A 226 -4.64 -5.90 13.86
CA TYR A 226 -4.53 -6.57 15.14
C TYR A 226 -3.64 -5.79 16.12
N GLU A 227 -2.41 -5.48 15.73
CA GLU A 227 -1.47 -4.73 16.56
C GLU A 227 -1.98 -3.31 16.88
N GLY A 228 -2.69 -2.68 15.94
CA GLY A 228 -3.29 -1.36 16.15
C GLY A 228 -4.31 -1.34 17.28
N ILE A 229 -5.21 -2.32 17.30
CA ILE A 229 -6.19 -2.45 18.38
C ILE A 229 -5.54 -2.90 19.68
N MET A 230 -4.63 -3.88 19.64
CA MET A 230 -3.94 -4.33 20.84
C MET A 230 -3.11 -3.21 21.47
N ALA A 231 -2.49 -2.37 20.67
CA ALA A 231 -1.76 -1.20 21.15
C ALA A 231 -2.65 -0.22 21.96
N LEU A 232 -3.90 -0.04 21.56
CA LEU A 232 -4.87 0.80 22.29
C LEU A 232 -5.42 0.14 23.56
N THR A 233 -5.46 -1.19 23.62
CA THR A 233 -6.09 -1.93 24.73
C THR A 233 -5.11 -2.30 25.85
N GLU A 234 -3.89 -2.59 25.47
CA GLU A 234 -2.83 -2.83 26.45
C GLU A 234 -2.42 -1.47 27.03
N LYS A 235 -2.51 -1.33 28.37
CA LYS A 235 -1.87 -0.21 29.07
C LYS A 235 -0.36 -0.46 29.03
N ARG A 236 0.23 -0.43 27.85
CA ARG A 236 1.68 -0.49 27.70
C ARG A 236 2.27 0.73 28.40
N GLU A 237 3.39 0.57 29.05
CA GLU A 237 4.14 1.63 29.72
C GLU A 237 4.46 2.75 28.70
N ALA A 238 4.59 3.99 29.16
CA ALA A 238 4.67 5.19 28.33
C ALA A 238 5.71 5.16 27.19
N ASP A 239 6.66 4.23 27.20
CA ASP A 239 7.73 4.13 26.19
C ASP A 239 7.27 3.64 24.82
N TRP A 240 6.20 2.84 24.73
CA TRP A 240 5.72 2.31 23.44
C TRP A 240 5.02 3.37 22.56
N MET A 241 4.50 4.44 23.17
CA MET A 241 3.80 5.51 22.45
C MET A 241 4.72 6.25 21.45
N ASN A 242 6.03 6.06 21.54
CA ASN A 242 7.02 6.67 20.67
C ASN A 242 7.65 5.68 19.66
N GLU A 243 7.22 4.42 19.65
CA GLU A 243 7.80 3.40 18.78
C GLU A 243 6.91 3.14 17.55
N ASN A 244 7.53 3.20 16.37
CA ASN A 244 6.90 2.67 15.16
C ASN A 244 6.92 1.14 15.20
N ILE A 245 5.74 0.52 15.11
CA ILE A 245 5.63 -0.93 14.98
C ILE A 245 5.73 -1.29 13.50
N HIS A 246 6.76 -2.06 13.16
CA HIS A 246 6.93 -2.53 11.79
C HIS A 246 6.28 -3.91 11.60
N ILE A 247 5.30 -3.97 10.71
CA ILE A 247 4.71 -5.24 10.26
C ILE A 247 5.51 -5.82 9.11
N SER A 248 5.41 -7.14 8.92
CA SER A 248 6.05 -7.83 7.80
C SER A 248 5.42 -7.45 6.45
N TYR A 249 6.25 -7.51 5.41
CA TYR A 249 5.82 -7.49 4.01
C TYR A 249 6.51 -8.63 3.26
N ASN A 250 5.92 -9.05 2.17
CA ASN A 250 6.43 -10.15 1.34
C ASN A 250 6.34 -9.78 -0.14
N ILE A 251 7.13 -10.47 -0.96
CA ILE A 251 6.99 -10.47 -2.41
C ILE A 251 6.52 -11.86 -2.87
N VAL A 252 5.57 -11.89 -3.77
CA VAL A 252 4.98 -13.11 -4.30
C VAL A 252 4.93 -13.05 -5.83
N THR A 253 5.19 -14.20 -6.46
CA THR A 253 5.01 -14.43 -7.90
C THR A 253 4.00 -15.56 -8.10
N LYS A 254 3.61 -15.81 -9.34
CA LYS A 254 2.72 -16.93 -9.67
C LYS A 254 3.24 -18.27 -9.12
N GLU A 255 4.55 -18.51 -9.22
CA GLU A 255 5.17 -19.76 -8.80
C GLU A 255 5.10 -19.99 -7.30
N THR A 256 5.11 -18.91 -6.51
CA THR A 256 5.13 -18.96 -5.03
C THR A 256 3.76 -18.64 -4.39
N LEU A 257 2.76 -18.28 -5.20
CA LEU A 257 1.45 -17.81 -4.72
C LEU A 257 0.77 -18.77 -3.73
N TYR A 258 0.91 -20.05 -3.96
CA TYR A 258 0.27 -21.11 -3.16
C TYR A 258 1.18 -21.71 -2.08
N ASP A 259 2.39 -21.16 -1.88
CA ASP A 259 3.22 -21.56 -0.75
C ASP A 259 2.51 -21.19 0.57
N GLU A 260 2.67 -22.02 1.60
CA GLU A 260 1.94 -21.89 2.87
C GLU A 260 2.05 -20.48 3.48
N GLU A 261 3.22 -19.86 3.36
CA GLU A 261 3.50 -18.52 3.86
C GLU A 261 2.60 -17.46 3.20
N HIS A 262 2.44 -17.52 1.88
CA HIS A 262 1.65 -16.56 1.11
C HIS A 262 0.16 -16.88 1.18
N ALA A 263 -0.19 -18.16 1.07
CA ALA A 263 -1.57 -18.62 1.05
C ALA A 263 -2.35 -18.18 2.30
N ARG A 264 -1.75 -18.26 3.48
CA ARG A 264 -2.39 -17.85 4.73
C ARG A 264 -2.75 -16.36 4.79
N LEU A 265 -1.97 -15.51 4.14
CA LEU A 265 -2.15 -14.05 4.18
C LEU A 265 -3.02 -13.55 3.01
N LEU A 266 -2.92 -14.19 1.84
CA LEU A 266 -3.61 -13.77 0.63
C LEU A 266 -4.99 -14.44 0.46
N PHE A 267 -5.19 -15.60 1.10
CA PHE A 267 -6.46 -16.37 1.06
C PHE A 267 -6.99 -16.66 2.47
N PRO A 268 -7.28 -15.66 3.30
CA PRO A 268 -7.61 -15.86 4.72
C PRO A 268 -8.90 -16.66 4.97
N ASN A 269 -9.70 -16.92 3.93
CA ASN A 269 -10.97 -17.65 4.02
C ASN A 269 -10.96 -18.98 3.22
N SER A 270 -9.81 -19.46 2.79
CA SER A 270 -9.68 -20.72 2.02
C SER A 270 -9.41 -21.93 2.90
#